data_6bb731a82911f640b851fc0ff6f28b04
#
_entry.id   6bb731a82911f640b851fc0ff6f28b04
#
_cell.length_a   1.000
_cell.length_b   1.000
_cell.length_c   1.000
_cell.angle_alpha   90.00
_cell.angle_beta   90.00
_cell.angle_gamma   90.00
#
_symmetry.space_group_name_H-M   'P 1'
#
loop_
_entity.id
_entity.type
_entity.pdbx_description
1 polymer ?
#
loop_
_entity_poly.entity_id
_entity_poly.type
_entity_poly.pdbx_seq_one_letter_code
_entity_poly.pdbx_strand_id
1 'polypeptide(L)'
;GCCDALIEQGGTRLRGATVVLLGAGGTARSIALALVRRGAHVVIVNRTQSHAMELVGSFAAFGDEVSITVGDESSIASASILINATSVGMNSSDMPIDSSVLHNQLTVLDAVYSPLETSLLAAARVTGATVVDGLWMLIHQARHQQKLWFGEFSDASAMRLAAERELSARRK
;
A
#
# COMPACT_ATOMS: atom_id res chain seq x y z
N GLY A 1 -7.47 6.84 0.95
CA GLY A 1 -6.53 6.47 2.02
C GLY A 1 -5.17 6.12 1.47
N CYS A 2 -5.03 4.95 0.82
CA CYS A 2 -3.72 4.49 0.32
C CYS A 2 -3.05 5.51 -0.62
N CYS A 3 -3.77 5.97 -1.64
CA CYS A 3 -3.22 6.95 -2.60
C CYS A 3 -2.80 8.27 -1.94
N ASP A 4 -3.57 8.74 -0.97
CA ASP A 4 -3.25 9.99 -0.27
C ASP A 4 -2.02 9.80 0.62
N ALA A 5 -1.90 8.64 1.30
CA ALA A 5 -0.71 8.30 2.07
C ALA A 5 0.54 8.24 1.17
N LEU A 6 0.47 7.64 -0.01
CA LEU A 6 1.57 7.61 -0.97
C LEU A 6 1.95 9.02 -1.46
N ILE A 7 0.98 9.88 -1.73
CA ILE A 7 1.22 11.25 -2.22
C ILE A 7 1.75 12.15 -1.10
N GLU A 8 1.05 12.20 0.04
CA GLU A 8 1.34 13.17 1.10
C GLU A 8 2.55 12.76 1.95
N GLN A 9 2.75 11.47 2.19
CA GLN A 9 3.85 10.94 3.03
C GLN A 9 5.01 10.38 2.19
N GLY A 10 4.68 9.72 1.08
CA GLY A 10 5.68 9.13 0.18
C GLY A 10 6.22 10.10 -0.87
N GLY A 11 5.62 11.27 -1.06
CA GLY A 11 6.01 12.24 -2.09
C GLY A 11 5.84 11.71 -3.52
N THR A 12 5.01 10.68 -3.74
CA THR A 12 4.93 9.98 -5.02
C THR A 12 3.95 10.62 -5.98
N ARG A 13 4.29 10.52 -7.29
CA ARG A 13 3.35 10.79 -8.38
C ARG A 13 2.79 9.46 -8.88
N LEU A 14 1.48 9.27 -8.84
CA LEU A 14 0.85 8.00 -9.20
C LEU A 14 0.67 7.81 -10.72
N ARG A 15 0.37 8.88 -11.47
CA ARG A 15 0.18 8.79 -12.93
C ARG A 15 1.47 8.34 -13.62
N GLY A 16 1.41 7.22 -14.34
CA GLY A 16 2.54 6.61 -15.03
C GLY A 16 3.50 5.83 -14.12
N ALA A 17 3.25 5.79 -12.80
CA ALA A 17 4.06 5.00 -11.88
C ALA A 17 3.82 3.50 -12.09
N THR A 18 4.87 2.69 -12.04
CA THR A 18 4.78 1.24 -11.94
C THR A 18 4.66 0.86 -10.46
N VAL A 19 3.56 0.23 -10.10
CA VAL A 19 3.22 -0.16 -8.73
C VAL A 19 3.14 -1.67 -8.63
N VAL A 20 3.98 -2.29 -7.82
CA VAL A 20 3.81 -3.70 -7.44
C VAL A 20 2.94 -3.76 -6.19
N LEU A 21 1.83 -4.49 -6.29
CA LEU A 21 0.84 -4.68 -5.23
C LEU A 21 0.84 -6.14 -4.79
N LEU A 22 1.31 -6.38 -3.57
CA LEU A 22 1.33 -7.69 -2.96
C LEU A 22 -0.03 -8.01 -2.35
N GLY A 23 -0.60 -9.14 -2.78
CA GLY A 23 -1.90 -9.62 -2.34
C GLY A 23 -3.01 -9.46 -3.38
N ALA A 24 -4.08 -10.25 -3.22
CA ALA A 24 -5.25 -10.26 -4.10
C ALA A 24 -6.58 -10.26 -3.31
N GLY A 25 -6.55 -9.86 -2.04
CA GLY A 25 -7.74 -9.75 -1.17
C GLY A 25 -8.52 -8.46 -1.38
N GLY A 26 -9.50 -8.21 -0.51
CA GLY A 26 -10.37 -7.03 -0.57
C GLY A 26 -9.60 -5.69 -0.51
N THR A 27 -8.59 -5.61 0.35
CA THR A 27 -7.71 -4.42 0.45
C THR A 27 -6.96 -4.20 -0.86
N ALA A 28 -6.34 -5.25 -1.42
CA ALA A 28 -5.62 -5.16 -2.69
C ALA A 28 -6.55 -4.73 -3.84
N ARG A 29 -7.77 -5.28 -3.92
CA ARG A 29 -8.78 -4.90 -4.92
C ARG A 29 -9.13 -3.41 -4.84
N SER A 30 -9.35 -2.89 -3.64
CA SER A 30 -9.68 -1.48 -3.42
C SER A 30 -8.52 -0.56 -3.77
N ILE A 31 -7.28 -0.95 -3.41
CA ILE A 31 -6.07 -0.21 -3.74
C ILE A 31 -5.82 -0.21 -5.26
N ALA A 32 -5.90 -1.38 -5.91
CA ALA A 32 -5.74 -1.51 -7.35
C ALA A 32 -6.69 -0.59 -8.11
N LEU A 33 -7.99 -0.59 -7.76
CA LEU A 33 -8.98 0.30 -8.38
C LEU A 33 -8.61 1.78 -8.22
N ALA A 34 -8.17 2.17 -7.02
CA ALA A 34 -7.80 3.55 -6.77
C ALA A 34 -6.55 4.00 -7.56
N LEU A 35 -5.60 3.08 -7.77
CA LEU A 35 -4.35 3.32 -8.50
C LEU A 35 -4.59 3.40 -10.02
N VAL A 36 -5.30 2.42 -10.60
CA VAL A 36 -5.56 2.42 -12.05
C VAL A 36 -6.38 3.65 -12.47
N ARG A 37 -7.36 4.07 -11.67
CA ARG A 37 -8.13 5.30 -11.90
C ARG A 37 -7.26 6.57 -11.85
N ARG A 38 -6.08 6.51 -11.25
CA ARG A 38 -5.09 7.61 -11.22
C ARG A 38 -4.01 7.47 -12.29
N GLY A 39 -4.16 6.47 -13.18
CA GLY A 39 -3.26 6.23 -14.31
C GLY A 39 -1.93 5.59 -13.91
N ALA A 40 -1.91 4.82 -12.83
CA ALA A 40 -0.77 3.97 -12.48
C ALA A 40 -0.83 2.64 -13.27
N HIS A 41 0.36 2.04 -13.50
CA HIS A 41 0.50 0.67 -14.02
C HIS A 41 0.63 -0.27 -12.82
N VAL A 42 -0.36 -1.14 -12.60
CA VAL A 42 -0.40 -2.00 -11.42
C VAL A 42 -0.03 -3.42 -11.77
N VAL A 43 0.95 -3.98 -11.06
CA VAL A 43 1.36 -5.38 -11.18
C VAL A 43 0.95 -6.10 -9.91
N ILE A 44 0.04 -7.07 -10.02
CA ILE A 44 -0.45 -7.88 -8.89
C ILE A 44 0.47 -9.06 -8.69
N VAL A 45 1.03 -9.16 -7.50
CA VAL A 45 1.85 -10.29 -7.06
C VAL A 45 1.16 -10.97 -5.89
N ASN A 46 0.87 -12.26 -6.03
CA ASN A 46 0.20 -13.02 -4.98
C ASN A 46 0.68 -14.48 -4.96
N ARG A 47 0.88 -15.03 -3.76
CA ARG A 47 1.32 -16.41 -3.57
C ARG A 47 0.48 -17.42 -4.36
N THR A 48 -0.84 -17.24 -4.40
CA THR A 48 -1.76 -18.04 -5.21
C THR A 48 -2.05 -17.29 -6.50
N GLN A 49 -1.42 -17.71 -7.59
CA GLN A 49 -1.50 -17.01 -8.89
C GLN A 49 -2.93 -16.91 -9.43
N SER A 50 -3.77 -17.93 -9.21
CA SER A 50 -5.18 -17.88 -9.63
C SER A 50 -5.96 -16.71 -9.01
N HIS A 51 -5.68 -16.34 -7.75
CA HIS A 51 -6.32 -15.19 -7.11
C HIS A 51 -5.85 -13.86 -7.75
N ALA A 52 -4.58 -13.77 -8.16
CA ALA A 52 -4.08 -12.60 -8.88
C ALA A 52 -4.75 -12.48 -10.26
N MET A 53 -4.88 -13.59 -10.98
CA MET A 53 -5.59 -13.64 -12.29
C MET A 53 -7.07 -13.25 -12.15
N GLU A 54 -7.75 -13.74 -11.11
CA GLU A 54 -9.14 -13.39 -10.83
C GLU A 54 -9.29 -11.89 -10.53
N LEU A 55 -8.37 -11.34 -9.70
CA LEU A 55 -8.35 -9.92 -9.42
C LEU A 55 -8.17 -9.11 -10.70
N VAL A 56 -7.16 -9.40 -11.50
CA VAL A 56 -6.89 -8.70 -12.78
C VAL A 56 -8.07 -8.85 -13.73
N GLY A 57 -8.62 -10.06 -13.88
CA GLY A 57 -9.79 -10.31 -14.73
C GLY A 57 -11.02 -9.50 -14.35
N SER A 58 -11.19 -9.17 -13.06
CA SER A 58 -12.30 -8.33 -12.61
C SER A 58 -12.22 -6.87 -13.10
N PHE A 59 -11.07 -6.46 -13.64
CA PHE A 59 -10.87 -5.13 -14.23
C PHE A 59 -11.19 -5.07 -15.73
N ALA A 60 -11.48 -6.19 -16.40
CA ALA A 60 -11.81 -6.23 -17.84
C ALA A 60 -12.97 -5.28 -18.21
N ALA A 61 -13.93 -5.09 -17.31
CA ALA A 61 -15.06 -4.18 -17.51
C ALA A 61 -14.68 -2.69 -17.60
N PHE A 62 -13.45 -2.32 -17.21
CA PHE A 62 -12.99 -0.92 -17.26
C PHE A 62 -12.33 -0.56 -18.59
N GLY A 63 -12.25 -1.51 -19.54
CA GLY A 63 -11.66 -1.31 -20.87
C GLY A 63 -10.12 -1.24 -20.86
N ASP A 64 -9.56 -0.91 -22.01
CA ASP A 64 -8.12 -0.89 -22.25
C ASP A 64 -7.38 0.31 -21.61
N GLU A 65 -8.13 1.25 -21.04
CA GLU A 65 -7.56 2.43 -20.39
C GLU A 65 -6.91 2.13 -19.02
N VAL A 66 -7.18 0.95 -18.44
CA VAL A 66 -6.60 0.54 -17.16
C VAL A 66 -5.43 -0.40 -17.38
N SER A 67 -4.29 -0.06 -16.78
CA SER A 67 -3.09 -0.89 -16.85
C SER A 67 -2.96 -1.70 -15.55
N ILE A 68 -3.36 -2.97 -15.61
CA ILE A 68 -3.25 -3.92 -14.50
C ILE A 68 -2.87 -5.30 -15.05
N THR A 69 -1.85 -5.92 -14.47
CA THR A 69 -1.31 -7.21 -14.92
C THR A 69 -0.98 -8.11 -13.73
N VAL A 70 -0.80 -9.40 -13.97
CA VAL A 70 -0.21 -10.33 -13.01
C VAL A 70 1.29 -10.36 -13.24
N GLY A 71 2.07 -10.36 -12.17
CA GLY A 71 3.52 -10.49 -12.19
C GLY A 71 4.04 -11.37 -11.05
N ASP A 72 5.33 -11.26 -10.83
CA ASP A 72 6.06 -11.91 -9.75
C ASP A 72 7.01 -10.91 -9.05
N GLU A 73 7.81 -11.38 -8.10
CA GLU A 73 8.72 -10.53 -7.32
C GLU A 73 9.78 -9.83 -8.19
N SER A 74 10.13 -10.37 -9.36
CA SER A 74 11.08 -9.72 -10.27
C SER A 74 10.57 -8.39 -10.80
N SER A 75 9.25 -8.19 -10.83
CA SER A 75 8.61 -6.94 -11.22
C SER A 75 8.99 -5.76 -10.32
N ILE A 76 9.46 -6.04 -9.08
CA ILE A 76 9.86 -5.00 -8.12
C ILE A 76 11.09 -4.24 -8.62
N ALA A 77 11.99 -4.89 -9.36
CA ALA A 77 13.20 -4.27 -9.87
C ALA A 77 12.95 -3.04 -10.77
N SER A 78 11.80 -2.97 -11.42
CA SER A 78 11.40 -1.84 -12.29
C SER A 78 10.28 -0.97 -11.68
N ALA A 79 9.82 -1.30 -10.49
CA ALA A 79 8.76 -0.56 -9.82
C ALA A 79 9.28 0.72 -9.18
N SER A 80 8.44 1.73 -9.11
CA SER A 80 8.66 2.92 -8.29
C SER A 80 7.92 2.85 -6.94
N ILE A 81 6.91 2.00 -6.85
CA ILE A 81 6.09 1.85 -5.64
C ILE A 81 5.88 0.36 -5.37
N LEU A 82 6.09 -0.05 -4.12
CA LEU A 82 5.75 -1.37 -3.61
C LEU A 82 4.71 -1.22 -2.50
N ILE A 83 3.63 -1.99 -2.57
CA ILE A 83 2.56 -1.96 -1.57
C ILE A 83 2.32 -3.37 -1.04
N ASN A 84 2.43 -3.57 0.27
CA ASN A 84 1.96 -4.78 0.92
C ASN A 84 0.49 -4.61 1.33
N ALA A 85 -0.41 -5.33 0.67
CA ALA A 85 -1.82 -5.44 1.01
C ALA A 85 -2.20 -6.86 1.50
N THR A 86 -1.21 -7.61 1.96
CA THR A 86 -1.39 -8.90 2.65
C THR A 86 -1.44 -8.71 4.15
N SER A 87 -1.68 -9.79 4.89
CA SER A 87 -1.56 -9.83 6.35
C SER A 87 -0.16 -10.26 6.83
N VAL A 88 0.79 -10.49 5.93
CA VAL A 88 2.16 -10.87 6.30
C VAL A 88 2.83 -9.69 6.99
N GLY A 89 3.45 -9.94 8.15
CA GLY A 89 4.02 -8.91 9.03
C GLY A 89 3.07 -8.43 10.13
N MET A 90 1.78 -8.80 10.09
CA MET A 90 0.85 -8.49 11.17
C MET A 90 1.06 -9.46 12.35
N ASN A 91 1.53 -8.92 13.47
CA ASN A 91 1.87 -9.68 14.67
C ASN A 91 2.96 -10.76 14.45
N SER A 92 3.79 -10.62 13.42
CA SER A 92 4.91 -11.50 13.14
C SER A 92 6.10 -10.72 12.58
N SER A 93 7.27 -11.36 12.54
CA SER A 93 8.46 -10.84 11.85
C SER A 93 8.57 -11.32 10.40
N ASP A 94 7.53 -11.96 9.87
CA ASP A 94 7.54 -12.47 8.51
C ASP A 94 7.59 -11.32 7.50
N MET A 95 8.22 -11.58 6.36
CA MET A 95 8.26 -10.67 5.22
C MET A 95 7.47 -11.26 4.04
N PRO A 96 6.72 -10.42 3.31
CA PRO A 96 5.95 -10.90 2.16
C PRO A 96 6.80 -11.21 0.92
N ILE A 97 8.06 -10.76 0.90
CA ILE A 97 9.03 -10.89 -0.21
C ILE A 97 10.44 -11.09 0.35
N ASP A 98 11.39 -11.49 -0.48
CA ASP A 98 12.81 -11.45 -0.14
C ASP A 98 13.30 -9.98 -0.10
N SER A 99 14.06 -9.62 0.93
CA SER A 99 14.59 -8.26 1.08
C SER A 99 15.59 -7.86 -0.01
N SER A 100 16.21 -8.82 -0.69
CA SER A 100 17.19 -8.57 -1.75
C SER A 100 16.61 -7.87 -2.99
N VAL A 101 15.28 -7.91 -3.17
CA VAL A 101 14.61 -7.21 -4.29
C VAL A 101 14.32 -5.75 -4.01
N LEU A 102 14.53 -5.28 -2.76
CA LEU A 102 14.32 -3.88 -2.38
C LEU A 102 15.47 -2.99 -2.87
N HIS A 103 15.14 -1.77 -3.30
CA HIS A 103 16.11 -0.78 -3.75
C HIS A 103 15.73 0.65 -3.32
N ASN A 104 16.69 1.56 -3.35
CA ASN A 104 16.56 2.93 -2.83
C ASN A 104 15.63 3.87 -3.61
N GLN A 105 15.20 3.48 -4.80
CA GLN A 105 14.25 4.25 -5.62
C GLN A 105 12.79 3.91 -5.32
N LEU A 106 12.53 2.89 -4.48
CA LEU A 106 11.19 2.51 -4.09
C LEU A 106 10.57 3.48 -3.09
N THR A 107 9.27 3.69 -3.22
CA THR A 107 8.40 4.04 -2.10
C THR A 107 7.66 2.79 -1.67
N VAL A 108 7.84 2.37 -0.43
CA VAL A 108 7.25 1.15 0.13
C VAL A 108 6.15 1.53 1.12
N LEU A 109 4.92 1.11 0.84
CA LEU A 109 3.79 1.22 1.75
C LEU A 109 3.40 -0.16 2.27
N ASP A 110 3.29 -0.30 3.57
CA ASP A 110 2.74 -1.50 4.19
C ASP A 110 1.37 -1.19 4.78
N ALA A 111 0.31 -1.89 4.35
CA ALA A 111 -1.03 -1.71 4.91
C ALA A 111 -1.17 -2.26 6.34
N VAL A 112 -0.22 -3.06 6.82
CA VAL A 112 -0.12 -3.46 8.22
C VAL A 112 0.25 -2.23 9.05
N TYR A 113 -0.51 -1.97 10.12
CA TYR A 113 -0.28 -0.86 11.05
C TYR A 113 -0.02 -1.30 12.50
N SER A 114 0.00 -2.60 12.73
CA SER A 114 0.39 -3.20 14.02
C SER A 114 1.24 -4.45 13.78
N PRO A 115 2.56 -4.34 13.99
CA PRO A 115 3.32 -3.18 14.45
C PRO A 115 3.35 -2.03 13.41
N LEU A 116 3.68 -0.81 13.85
CA LEU A 116 3.86 0.33 12.94
C LEU A 116 5.07 0.16 12.03
N GLU A 117 6.15 -0.41 12.55
CA GLU A 117 7.34 -0.78 11.79
C GLU A 117 7.35 -2.29 11.62
N THR A 118 6.99 -2.75 10.41
CA THR A 118 7.07 -4.16 10.01
C THR A 118 8.48 -4.51 9.55
N SER A 119 8.80 -5.80 9.45
CA SER A 119 10.09 -6.25 8.89
C SER A 119 10.29 -5.74 7.47
N LEU A 120 9.23 -5.64 6.67
CA LEU A 120 9.27 -5.07 5.32
C LEU A 120 9.71 -3.59 5.34
N LEU A 121 9.10 -2.77 6.18
CA LEU A 121 9.44 -1.34 6.27
C LEU A 121 10.84 -1.12 6.83
N ALA A 122 11.24 -1.92 7.83
CA ALA A 122 12.60 -1.88 8.37
C ALA A 122 13.64 -2.22 7.29
N ALA A 123 13.44 -3.31 6.53
CA ALA A 123 14.32 -3.69 5.44
C ALA A 123 14.37 -2.63 4.32
N ALA A 124 13.21 -2.08 3.94
CA ALA A 124 13.14 -1.00 2.93
C ALA A 124 13.92 0.24 3.39
N ARG A 125 13.83 0.61 4.66
CA ARG A 125 14.59 1.76 5.22
C ARG A 125 16.10 1.54 5.15
N VAL A 126 16.58 0.31 5.38
CA VAL A 126 18.00 -0.04 5.27
C VAL A 126 18.53 0.15 3.83
N THR A 127 17.70 -0.11 2.81
CA THR A 127 18.09 0.11 1.41
C THR A 127 18.04 1.59 0.98
N GLY A 128 17.55 2.49 1.83
CA GLY A 128 17.35 3.91 1.51
C GLY A 128 16.03 4.21 0.79
N ALA A 129 15.10 3.26 0.74
CA ALA A 129 13.76 3.47 0.19
C ALA A 129 12.93 4.44 1.06
N THR A 130 12.01 5.15 0.43
CA THR A 130 10.99 5.92 1.17
C THR A 130 9.95 4.95 1.74
N VAL A 131 9.61 5.10 3.03
CA VAL A 131 8.66 4.20 3.69
C VAL A 131 7.42 4.94 4.17
N VAL A 132 6.26 4.29 4.00
CA VAL A 132 4.94 4.77 4.44
C VAL A 132 4.27 3.65 5.22
N ASP A 133 4.01 3.87 6.50
CA ASP A 133 3.35 2.87 7.35
C ASP A 133 1.83 2.86 7.16
N GLY A 134 1.21 1.74 7.52
CA GLY A 134 -0.22 1.50 7.32
C GLY A 134 -1.13 2.40 8.14
N LEU A 135 -0.64 3.01 9.22
CA LEU A 135 -1.43 3.94 10.00
C LEU A 135 -1.78 5.19 9.18
N TRP A 136 -0.88 5.70 8.34
CA TRP A 136 -1.20 6.79 7.43
C TRP A 136 -2.33 6.43 6.47
N MET A 137 -2.32 5.20 5.91
CA MET A 137 -3.42 4.73 5.07
C MET A 137 -4.76 4.75 5.83
N LEU A 138 -4.78 4.29 7.08
CA LEU A 138 -5.96 4.28 7.95
C LEU A 138 -6.43 5.71 8.26
N ILE A 139 -5.52 6.61 8.61
CA ILE A 139 -5.82 8.03 8.90
C ILE A 139 -6.48 8.69 7.68
N HIS A 140 -5.88 8.56 6.50
CA HIS A 140 -6.45 9.16 5.30
C HIS A 140 -7.81 8.55 4.93
N GLN A 141 -8.01 7.24 5.17
CA GLN A 141 -9.32 6.61 5.01
C GLN A 141 -10.36 7.23 5.96
N ALA A 142 -10.03 7.40 7.23
CA ALA A 142 -10.91 8.01 8.22
C ALA A 142 -11.23 9.47 7.89
N ARG A 143 -10.25 10.24 7.39
CA ARG A 143 -10.46 11.63 6.92
C ARG A 143 -11.50 11.71 5.79
N HIS A 144 -11.44 10.77 4.82
CA HIS A 144 -12.47 10.71 3.77
C HIS A 144 -13.85 10.39 4.32
N GLN A 145 -13.96 9.49 5.31
CA GLN A 145 -15.23 9.21 5.98
C GLN A 145 -15.77 10.45 6.69
N GLN A 146 -14.93 11.17 7.44
CA GLN A 146 -15.32 12.42 8.09
C GLN A 146 -15.75 13.49 7.09
N LYS A 147 -15.03 13.63 5.96
CA LYS A 147 -15.45 14.55 4.88
C LYS A 147 -16.85 14.22 4.37
N LEU A 148 -17.20 12.94 4.23
CA LEU A 148 -18.54 12.52 3.80
C LEU A 148 -19.61 12.81 4.85
N TRP A 149 -19.29 12.70 6.13
CA TRP A 149 -20.25 12.88 7.22
C TRP A 149 -20.40 14.32 7.67
N PHE A 150 -19.31 15.08 7.70
CA PHE A 150 -19.27 16.42 8.30
C PHE A 150 -18.92 17.54 7.30
N GLY A 151 -18.64 17.18 6.04
CA GLY A 151 -18.37 18.17 5.00
C GLY A 151 -16.93 18.70 4.94
N GLU A 152 -16.07 18.36 5.91
CA GLU A 152 -14.68 18.83 6.00
C GLU A 152 -13.70 17.72 6.35
N PHE A 153 -12.42 17.94 6.03
CA PHE A 153 -11.35 17.03 6.43
C PHE A 153 -10.81 17.41 7.81
N SER A 154 -10.64 16.41 8.67
CA SER A 154 -9.91 16.58 9.92
C SER A 154 -8.40 16.67 9.67
N ASP A 155 -7.69 17.25 10.65
CA ASP A 155 -6.23 17.32 10.64
C ASP A 155 -5.62 15.92 10.76
N ALA A 156 -4.81 15.53 9.76
CA ALA A 156 -4.21 14.22 9.67
C ALA A 156 -3.19 13.96 10.79
N SER A 157 -2.43 14.99 11.17
CA SER A 157 -1.39 14.87 12.19
C SER A 157 -1.99 14.70 13.58
N ALA A 158 -3.06 15.43 13.88
CA ALA A 158 -3.79 15.27 15.14
C ALA A 158 -4.42 13.88 15.26
N MET A 159 -5.03 13.37 14.18
CA MET A 159 -5.60 12.03 14.15
C MET A 159 -4.51 10.96 14.34
N ARG A 160 -3.36 11.12 13.68
CA ARG A 160 -2.24 10.20 13.82
C ARG A 160 -1.73 10.17 15.25
N LEU A 161 -1.50 11.32 15.86
CA LEU A 161 -1.03 11.41 17.26
C LEU A 161 -1.98 10.70 18.23
N ALA A 162 -3.30 10.87 18.04
CA ALA A 162 -4.30 10.18 18.85
C ALA A 162 -4.24 8.64 18.65
N ALA A 163 -4.13 8.18 17.42
CA ALA A 163 -4.04 6.76 17.11
C ALA A 163 -2.75 6.11 17.65
N GLU A 164 -1.60 6.79 17.57
CA GLU A 164 -0.33 6.31 18.15
C GLU A 164 -0.40 6.17 19.66
N ARG A 165 -1.04 7.10 20.36
CA ARG A 165 -1.27 7.02 21.81
C ARG A 165 -2.08 5.78 22.17
N GLU A 166 -3.15 5.52 21.42
CA GLU A 166 -4.00 4.34 21.63
C GLU A 166 -3.25 3.03 21.34
N LEU A 167 -2.51 2.96 20.25
CA LEU A 167 -1.69 1.78 19.91
C LEU A 167 -0.63 1.50 20.99
N SER A 168 -0.03 2.55 21.56
CA SER A 168 0.95 2.43 22.64
C SER A 168 0.31 1.95 23.95
N ALA A 169 -0.90 2.37 24.24
CA ALA A 169 -1.64 1.95 25.44
C ALA A 169 -2.04 0.46 25.40
N ARG A 170 -2.36 -0.08 24.22
CA ARG A 170 -2.74 -1.49 24.02
C ARG A 170 -1.57 -2.48 24.09
N ARG A 171 -0.33 -2.00 24.02
CA ARG A 171 0.88 -2.83 24.12
C ARG A 171 1.35 -3.10 25.56
N LYS A 172 0.72 -2.46 26.54
CA LYS A 172 0.95 -2.66 27.99
C LYS A 172 -0.04 -3.67 28.55
#